data_38c74f79d169d2e35cf9c36341fb02be
#
_entry.id   38c74f79d169d2e35cf9c36341fb02be
#
_cell.length_a   1.000
_cell.length_b   1.000
_cell.length_c   1.000
_cell.angle_alpha   90.00
_cell.angle_beta   90.00
_cell.angle_gamma   90.00
#
_symmetry.space_group_name_H-M   'P 1'
#
loop_
_entity.id
_entity.type
_entity.pdbx_description
1 polymer ?
#
loop_
_entity_poly.entity_id
_entity_poly.type
_entity_poly.pdbx_seq_one_letter_code
_entity_poly.pdbx_strand_id
1 'polypeptide(L)'
;MDKKIAVLTGGTSGIGMQTALALKSAGYTVYELSRRAQGVEGLNHLVADVTDEAAVKKVVDEIVAREGKIDVLVNNAGFGISGAVEFTKTEDAKRLFDPNFFGMVNMNRAVVPVMREAGQGRIVNISSVAGQIPIPFQTYYSAAKAATNSYTMALANELRPYGVTVCAVQPGD
;
A
#
# COMPACT_ATOMS: atom_id res chain seq x y z
N MET A 1 0.09 24.87 12.27
CA MET A 1 -0.29 24.07 11.06
C MET A 1 -0.86 22.75 11.55
N ASP A 2 -1.95 22.31 10.96
CA ASP A 2 -2.55 21.03 11.33
C ASP A 2 -1.61 19.88 10.95
N LYS A 3 -1.35 18.97 11.90
CA LYS A 3 -0.44 17.82 11.72
C LYS A 3 -1.02 16.88 10.67
N LYS A 4 -0.25 16.52 9.65
CA LYS A 4 -0.67 15.59 8.60
C LYS A 4 -0.05 14.21 8.83
N ILE A 5 -0.86 13.17 8.77
CA ILE A 5 -0.49 11.79 9.07
C ILE A 5 -0.46 10.97 7.77
N ALA A 6 0.68 10.37 7.48
CA ALA A 6 0.84 9.44 6.38
C ALA A 6 1.21 8.04 6.87
N VAL A 7 0.54 7.05 6.33
CA VAL A 7 0.84 5.63 6.57
C VAL A 7 1.35 5.03 5.26
N LEU A 8 2.46 4.29 5.32
CA LEU A 8 3.08 3.69 4.14
C LEU A 8 3.52 2.27 4.43
N THR A 9 3.24 1.34 3.52
CA THR A 9 3.65 -0.06 3.65
C THR A 9 4.90 -0.36 2.83
N GLY A 10 5.82 -1.17 3.38
CA GLY A 10 7.06 -1.54 2.69
C GLY A 10 8.06 -0.39 2.56
N GLY A 11 8.11 0.51 3.55
CA GLY A 11 8.91 1.73 3.52
C GLY A 11 10.38 1.58 3.95
N THR A 12 10.88 0.35 4.13
CA THR A 12 12.27 0.12 4.58
C THR A 12 13.29 -0.01 3.45
N SER A 13 12.86 0.05 2.20
CA SER A 13 13.76 -0.03 1.03
C SER A 13 13.10 0.51 -0.24
N GLY A 14 13.90 0.74 -1.29
CA GLY A 14 13.45 1.08 -2.63
C GLY A 14 12.50 2.29 -2.70
N ILE A 15 11.48 2.20 -3.55
CA ILE A 15 10.49 3.26 -3.77
C ILE A 15 9.79 3.64 -2.46
N GLY A 16 9.42 2.65 -1.64
CA GLY A 16 8.75 2.90 -0.36
C GLY A 16 9.56 3.77 0.58
N MET A 17 10.85 3.47 0.75
CA MET A 17 11.73 4.27 1.60
C MET A 17 11.87 5.71 1.09
N GLN A 18 12.10 5.89 -0.20
CA GLN A 18 12.22 7.23 -0.78
C GLN A 18 10.91 8.03 -0.66
N THR A 19 9.77 7.37 -0.85
CA THR A 19 8.45 7.98 -0.67
C THR A 19 8.23 8.39 0.80
N ALA A 20 8.58 7.54 1.76
CA ALA A 20 8.44 7.84 3.18
C ALA A 20 9.30 9.05 3.59
N LEU A 21 10.56 9.10 3.12
CA LEU A 21 11.45 10.23 3.38
C LEU A 21 10.97 11.52 2.72
N ALA A 22 10.44 11.46 1.50
CA ALA A 22 9.86 12.60 0.80
C ALA A 22 8.63 13.14 1.53
N LEU A 23 7.73 12.27 1.99
CA LEU A 23 6.57 12.66 2.81
C LEU A 23 7.01 13.33 4.13
N LYS A 24 8.01 12.77 4.80
CA LYS A 24 8.59 13.40 6.00
C LYS A 24 9.13 14.79 5.70
N SER A 25 9.89 14.95 4.62
CA SER A 25 10.43 16.24 4.20
C SER A 25 9.35 17.26 3.83
N ALA A 26 8.19 16.77 3.37
CA ALA A 26 7.00 17.59 3.11
C ALA A 26 6.18 17.92 4.38
N GLY A 27 6.66 17.57 5.56
CA GLY A 27 6.05 17.91 6.84
C GLY A 27 5.00 16.91 7.35
N TYR A 28 4.93 15.71 6.78
CA TYR A 28 4.07 14.66 7.31
C TYR A 28 4.73 13.95 8.50
N THR A 29 3.91 13.56 9.47
CA THR A 29 4.27 12.49 10.40
C THR A 29 4.05 11.16 9.68
N VAL A 30 5.11 10.41 9.44
CA VAL A 30 5.07 9.19 8.63
C VAL A 30 5.17 7.96 9.52
N TYR A 31 4.19 7.05 9.37
CA TYR A 31 4.19 5.71 9.92
C TYR A 31 4.55 4.72 8.82
N GLU A 32 5.67 4.04 8.98
CA GLU A 32 6.14 3.02 8.06
C GLU A 32 5.85 1.64 8.64
N LEU A 33 5.18 0.80 7.82
CA LEU A 33 4.79 -0.56 8.18
C LEU A 33 5.58 -1.56 7.35
N SER A 34 6.27 -2.47 8.01
CA SER A 34 6.94 -3.59 7.36
C SER A 34 7.12 -4.77 8.31
N ARG A 35 7.56 -5.91 7.78
CA ARG A 35 7.86 -7.12 8.55
C ARG A 35 9.22 -7.07 9.25
N ARG A 36 10.07 -6.10 8.92
CA ARG A 36 11.40 -5.95 9.51
C ARG A 36 11.28 -5.50 10.96
N ALA A 37 12.21 -5.96 11.80
CA ALA A 37 12.27 -5.54 13.19
C ALA A 37 12.75 -4.09 13.37
N GLN A 38 13.46 -3.56 12.36
CA GLN A 38 14.02 -2.21 12.38
C GLN A 38 13.50 -1.40 11.19
N GLY A 39 13.06 -0.18 11.48
CA GLY A 39 12.62 0.80 10.49
C GLY A 39 13.73 1.72 10.01
N VAL A 40 13.35 2.74 9.27
CA VAL A 40 14.24 3.81 8.79
C VAL A 40 14.33 4.90 9.85
N GLU A 41 15.53 5.39 10.10
CA GLU A 41 15.77 6.45 11.08
C GLU A 41 14.90 7.70 10.83
N GLY A 42 14.28 8.17 11.88
CA GLY A 42 13.43 9.35 11.84
C GLY A 42 12.03 9.13 11.27
N LEU A 43 11.61 7.89 11.02
CA LEU A 43 10.23 7.50 10.75
C LEU A 43 9.64 6.77 11.98
N ASN A 44 8.31 6.78 12.10
CA ASN A 44 7.63 5.93 13.08
C ASN A 44 7.46 4.54 12.44
N HIS A 45 8.19 3.57 12.96
CA HIS A 45 8.15 2.21 12.48
C HIS A 45 7.19 1.33 13.28
N LEU A 46 6.32 0.60 12.59
CA LEU A 46 5.45 -0.42 13.18
C LEU A 46 5.63 -1.74 12.45
N VAL A 47 5.88 -2.81 13.20
CA VAL A 47 6.04 -4.14 12.63
C VAL A 47 4.66 -4.72 12.30
N ALA A 48 4.42 -4.98 11.03
CA ALA A 48 3.20 -5.63 10.56
C ALA A 48 3.44 -6.38 9.24
N ASP A 49 2.81 -7.54 9.09
CA ASP A 49 2.65 -8.20 7.81
C ASP A 49 1.30 -7.75 7.21
N VAL A 50 1.33 -7.13 6.05
CA VAL A 50 0.10 -6.65 5.39
C VAL A 50 -0.84 -7.80 4.97
N THR A 51 -0.33 -9.03 4.90
CA THR A 51 -1.14 -10.22 4.60
C THR A 51 -1.93 -10.73 5.81
N ASP A 52 -1.58 -10.28 7.01
CA ASP A 52 -2.30 -10.56 8.26
C ASP A 52 -3.30 -9.42 8.55
N GLU A 53 -4.58 -9.68 8.28
CA GLU A 53 -5.67 -8.70 8.48
C GLU A 53 -5.76 -8.22 9.93
N ALA A 54 -5.55 -9.11 10.92
CA ALA A 54 -5.62 -8.76 12.33
C ALA A 54 -4.44 -7.86 12.75
N ALA A 55 -3.24 -8.16 12.25
CA ALA A 55 -2.06 -7.32 12.48
C ALA A 55 -2.23 -5.94 11.85
N VAL A 56 -2.75 -5.87 10.62
CA VAL A 56 -3.06 -4.60 9.94
C VAL A 56 -4.07 -3.78 10.74
N LYS A 57 -5.18 -4.40 11.15
CA LYS A 57 -6.18 -3.69 11.95
C LYS A 57 -5.58 -3.14 13.24
N LYS A 58 -4.80 -3.93 13.97
CA LYS A 58 -4.17 -3.53 15.22
C LYS A 58 -3.28 -2.29 15.04
N VAL A 59 -2.41 -2.27 14.02
CA VAL A 59 -1.50 -1.13 13.82
C VAL A 59 -2.25 0.11 13.34
N VAL A 60 -3.30 -0.03 12.53
CA VAL A 60 -4.15 1.10 12.13
C VAL A 60 -4.89 1.68 13.33
N ASP A 61 -5.50 0.83 14.15
CA ASP A 61 -6.17 1.28 15.40
C ASP A 61 -5.18 2.01 16.34
N GLU A 62 -3.94 1.52 16.44
CA GLU A 62 -2.90 2.17 17.23
C GLU A 62 -2.55 3.58 16.71
N ILE A 63 -2.40 3.73 15.37
CA ILE A 63 -2.13 5.03 14.74
C ILE A 63 -3.31 5.98 14.99
N VAL A 64 -4.54 5.51 14.80
CA VAL A 64 -5.74 6.33 15.01
C VAL A 64 -5.89 6.73 16.48
N ALA A 65 -5.59 5.84 17.42
CA ALA A 65 -5.61 6.17 18.84
C ALA A 65 -4.59 7.27 19.22
N ARG A 66 -3.43 7.29 18.56
CA ARG A 66 -2.37 8.29 18.80
C ARG A 66 -2.63 9.63 18.10
N GLU A 67 -3.14 9.58 16.87
CA GLU A 67 -3.15 10.74 15.96
C GLU A 67 -4.56 11.25 15.66
N GLY A 68 -5.59 10.44 15.91
CA GLY A 68 -6.98 10.77 15.66
C GLY A 68 -7.41 10.70 14.19
N LYS A 69 -6.46 10.56 13.25
CA LYS A 69 -6.72 10.57 11.80
C LYS A 69 -5.61 9.89 10.99
N ILE A 70 -5.91 9.62 9.72
CA ILE A 70 -4.93 9.26 8.69
C ILE A 70 -5.28 10.08 7.45
N ASP A 71 -4.37 10.95 7.01
CA ASP A 71 -4.58 11.82 5.85
C ASP A 71 -4.16 11.16 4.52
N VAL A 72 -3.11 10.32 4.58
CA VAL A 72 -2.55 9.63 3.39
C VAL A 72 -2.25 8.18 3.71
N LEU A 73 -2.66 7.27 2.82
CA LEU A 73 -2.23 5.88 2.80
C LEU A 73 -1.47 5.61 1.50
N VAL A 74 -0.25 5.06 1.60
CA VAL A 74 0.51 4.57 0.44
C VAL A 74 0.70 3.06 0.56
N ASN A 75 0.00 2.30 -0.26
CA ASN A 75 0.14 0.86 -0.39
C ASN A 75 1.28 0.54 -1.36
N ASN A 76 2.47 0.28 -0.81
CA ASN A 76 3.68 0.02 -1.59
C ASN A 76 4.24 -1.39 -1.37
N ALA A 77 3.89 -2.08 -0.28
CA ALA A 77 4.39 -3.42 0.00
C ALA A 77 4.10 -4.40 -1.14
N GLY A 78 5.11 -5.14 -1.56
CA GLY A 78 5.00 -6.12 -2.62
C GLY A 78 6.37 -6.55 -3.15
N PHE A 79 6.38 -7.57 -3.99
CA PHE A 79 7.56 -8.06 -4.70
C PHE A 79 7.18 -8.67 -6.03
N GLY A 80 8.15 -8.82 -6.93
CA GLY A 80 7.99 -9.49 -8.22
C GLY A 80 8.56 -10.91 -8.21
N ILE A 81 8.01 -11.76 -9.06
CA ILE A 81 8.62 -13.04 -9.46
C ILE A 81 8.68 -13.09 -10.98
N SER A 82 9.69 -13.79 -11.50
CA SER A 82 9.85 -14.03 -12.94
C SER A 82 10.00 -15.53 -13.19
N GLY A 83 9.36 -16.02 -14.25
CA GLY A 83 9.43 -17.41 -14.66
C GLY A 83 8.37 -17.73 -15.72
N ALA A 84 8.63 -18.77 -16.50
CA ALA A 84 7.62 -19.29 -17.44
C ALA A 84 6.45 -19.88 -16.65
N VAL A 85 5.23 -19.70 -17.16
CA VAL A 85 4.01 -20.14 -16.48
C VAL A 85 4.03 -21.63 -16.16
N GLU A 86 4.51 -22.45 -17.11
CA GLU A 86 4.58 -23.90 -16.94
C GLU A 86 5.56 -24.38 -15.83
N PHE A 87 6.53 -23.54 -15.47
CA PHE A 87 7.51 -23.84 -14.40
C PHE A 87 7.26 -23.11 -13.10
N THR A 88 6.29 -22.18 -13.08
CA THR A 88 5.95 -21.43 -11.86
C THR A 88 4.82 -22.12 -11.12
N LYS A 89 5.07 -22.53 -9.88
CA LYS A 89 4.07 -23.21 -9.06
C LYS A 89 2.92 -22.26 -8.70
N THR A 90 1.72 -22.81 -8.60
CA THR A 90 0.51 -22.06 -8.17
C THR A 90 0.71 -21.43 -6.79
N GLU A 91 1.44 -22.10 -5.89
CA GLU A 91 1.75 -21.58 -4.55
C GLU A 91 2.60 -20.32 -4.62
N ASP A 92 3.56 -20.23 -5.55
CA ASP A 92 4.38 -19.04 -5.74
C ASP A 92 3.55 -17.87 -6.31
N ALA A 93 2.62 -18.17 -7.21
CA ALA A 93 1.67 -17.18 -7.71
C ALA A 93 0.78 -16.63 -6.58
N LYS A 94 0.22 -17.50 -5.74
CA LYS A 94 -0.58 -17.08 -4.57
C LYS A 94 0.26 -16.24 -3.61
N ARG A 95 1.47 -16.70 -3.27
CA ARG A 95 2.40 -15.98 -2.40
C ARG A 95 2.77 -14.59 -2.93
N LEU A 96 2.80 -14.41 -4.26
CA LEU A 96 2.99 -13.09 -4.87
C LEU A 96 1.73 -12.21 -4.71
N PHE A 97 0.54 -12.78 -4.96
CA PHE A 97 -0.71 -12.04 -4.86
C PHE A 97 -0.99 -11.55 -3.44
N ASP A 98 -0.60 -12.31 -2.42
CA ASP A 98 -0.88 -11.98 -1.03
C ASP A 98 -0.42 -10.56 -0.66
N PRO A 99 0.85 -10.18 -0.68
CA PRO A 99 1.24 -8.81 -0.35
C PRO A 99 0.91 -7.80 -1.45
N ASN A 100 1.00 -8.18 -2.74
CA ASN A 100 0.82 -7.23 -3.85
C ASN A 100 -0.64 -6.77 -4.02
N PHE A 101 -1.61 -7.63 -3.71
CA PHE A 101 -3.03 -7.34 -3.87
C PHE A 101 -3.79 -7.44 -2.56
N PHE A 102 -3.79 -8.59 -1.88
CA PHE A 102 -4.58 -8.77 -0.65
C PHE A 102 -4.05 -7.94 0.51
N GLY A 103 -2.74 -7.75 0.62
CA GLY A 103 -2.16 -6.82 1.60
C GLY A 103 -2.63 -5.38 1.41
N MET A 104 -2.71 -4.91 0.17
CA MET A 104 -3.32 -3.61 -0.17
C MET A 104 -4.81 -3.59 0.22
N VAL A 105 -5.56 -4.65 -0.07
CA VAL A 105 -6.99 -4.76 0.30
C VAL A 105 -7.16 -4.67 1.82
N ASN A 106 -6.35 -5.39 2.60
CA ASN A 106 -6.40 -5.34 4.06
C ASN A 106 -6.15 -3.94 4.61
N MET A 107 -5.12 -3.24 4.09
CA MET A 107 -4.83 -1.86 4.47
C MET A 107 -5.99 -0.92 4.13
N ASN A 108 -6.54 -1.03 2.93
CA ASN A 108 -7.69 -0.21 2.51
C ASN A 108 -8.91 -0.46 3.40
N ARG A 109 -9.22 -1.72 3.71
CA ARG A 109 -10.34 -2.07 4.61
C ARG A 109 -10.19 -1.47 6.01
N ALA A 110 -8.99 -1.39 6.53
CA ALA A 110 -8.73 -0.81 7.84
C ALA A 110 -8.76 0.74 7.82
N VAL A 111 -8.26 1.38 6.75
CA VAL A 111 -8.08 2.84 6.69
C VAL A 111 -9.29 3.56 6.10
N VAL A 112 -10.01 2.96 5.15
CA VAL A 112 -11.18 3.58 4.49
C VAL A 112 -12.24 4.09 5.49
N PRO A 113 -12.65 3.34 6.53
CA PRO A 113 -13.61 3.85 7.50
C PRO A 113 -13.15 5.15 8.17
N VAL A 114 -11.86 5.24 8.54
CA VAL A 114 -11.26 6.42 9.18
C VAL A 114 -11.33 7.64 8.27
N MET A 115 -10.94 7.48 7.00
CA MET A 115 -10.97 8.57 6.02
C MET A 115 -12.40 8.99 5.67
N ARG A 116 -13.31 8.01 5.53
CA ARG A 116 -14.73 8.27 5.23
C ARG A 116 -15.39 9.08 6.34
N GLU A 117 -15.16 8.72 7.59
CA GLU A 117 -15.69 9.44 8.76
C GLU A 117 -15.11 10.85 8.87
N ALA A 118 -13.84 11.03 8.51
CA ALA A 118 -13.19 12.34 8.45
C ALA A 118 -13.66 13.21 7.26
N GLY A 119 -14.34 12.62 6.26
CA GLY A 119 -14.78 13.31 5.05
C GLY A 119 -13.63 13.72 4.13
N GLN A 120 -12.45 13.18 4.32
CA GLN A 120 -11.25 13.49 3.55
C GLN A 120 -10.20 12.37 3.67
N GLY A 121 -9.36 12.24 2.66
CA GLY A 121 -8.23 11.31 2.67
C GLY A 121 -7.66 11.10 1.27
N ARG A 122 -6.48 10.52 1.22
CA ARG A 122 -5.84 10.14 -0.03
C ARG A 122 -5.22 8.76 0.07
N ILE A 123 -5.59 7.89 -0.87
CA ILE A 123 -5.04 6.54 -1.01
C ILE A 123 -4.23 6.48 -2.30
N VAL A 124 -2.99 6.02 -2.19
CA VAL A 124 -2.09 5.80 -3.33
C VAL A 124 -1.70 4.33 -3.35
N ASN A 125 -2.08 3.62 -4.41
CA ASN A 125 -1.70 2.22 -4.60
C ASN A 125 -0.54 2.14 -5.60
N ILE A 126 0.58 1.56 -5.18
CA ILE A 126 1.73 1.39 -6.07
C ILE A 126 1.50 0.15 -6.95
N SER A 127 1.13 0.42 -8.19
CA SER A 127 1.00 -0.57 -9.24
C SER A 127 2.32 -0.72 -10.01
N SER A 128 2.25 -0.89 -11.31
CA SER A 128 3.39 -0.96 -12.24
C SER A 128 2.90 -0.73 -13.67
N VAL A 129 3.80 -0.29 -14.54
CA VAL A 129 3.58 -0.34 -15.99
C VAL A 129 3.20 -1.75 -16.46
N ALA A 130 3.73 -2.79 -15.80
CA ALA A 130 3.39 -4.19 -16.05
C ALA A 130 1.90 -4.51 -15.85
N GLY A 131 1.16 -3.70 -15.12
CA GLY A 131 -0.28 -3.83 -14.95
C GLY A 131 -1.10 -3.29 -16.13
N GLN A 132 -0.48 -2.57 -17.06
CA GLN A 132 -1.09 -2.11 -18.33
C GLN A 132 -0.48 -2.80 -19.54
N ILE A 133 0.83 -3.00 -19.52
CA ILE A 133 1.59 -3.65 -20.58
C ILE A 133 2.20 -4.93 -20.00
N PRO A 134 1.49 -6.08 -20.11
CA PRO A 134 1.94 -7.34 -19.52
C PRO A 134 3.32 -7.75 -20.02
N ILE A 135 4.20 -8.11 -19.11
CA ILE A 135 5.60 -8.45 -19.41
C ILE A 135 5.75 -9.97 -19.50
N PRO A 136 6.31 -10.52 -20.61
CA PRO A 136 6.64 -11.95 -20.70
C PRO A 136 7.48 -12.40 -19.50
N PHE A 137 7.21 -13.61 -19.02
CA PHE A 137 7.84 -14.20 -17.83
C PHE A 137 7.55 -13.49 -16.49
N GLN A 138 6.75 -12.43 -16.49
CA GLN A 138 6.21 -11.77 -15.30
C GLN A 138 4.67 -11.86 -15.25
N THR A 139 4.11 -12.91 -15.77
CA THR A 139 2.65 -13.08 -15.97
C THR A 139 1.86 -12.86 -14.68
N TYR A 140 2.27 -13.48 -13.59
CA TYR A 140 1.57 -13.36 -12.31
C TYR A 140 1.73 -11.97 -11.68
N TYR A 141 2.91 -11.36 -11.80
CA TYR A 141 3.14 -9.99 -11.35
C TYR A 141 2.30 -9.00 -12.16
N SER A 142 2.30 -9.12 -13.49
CA SER A 142 1.46 -8.31 -14.37
C SER A 142 -0.02 -8.44 -14.03
N ALA A 143 -0.49 -9.67 -13.79
CA ALA A 143 -1.87 -9.93 -13.40
C ALA A 143 -2.22 -9.28 -12.04
N ALA A 144 -1.35 -9.37 -11.04
CA ALA A 144 -1.56 -8.75 -9.74
C ALA A 144 -1.62 -7.21 -9.84
N LYS A 145 -0.75 -6.62 -10.67
CA LYS A 145 -0.73 -5.16 -10.88
C LYS A 145 -1.90 -4.68 -11.75
N ALA A 146 -2.38 -5.48 -12.69
CA ALA A 146 -3.63 -5.21 -13.40
C ALA A 146 -4.84 -5.26 -12.46
N ALA A 147 -4.89 -6.23 -11.55
CA ALA A 147 -5.90 -6.31 -10.50
C ALA A 147 -5.85 -5.07 -9.59
N THR A 148 -4.67 -4.59 -9.21
CA THR A 148 -4.48 -3.34 -8.45
C THR A 148 -5.04 -2.14 -9.19
N ASN A 149 -4.82 -2.03 -10.50
CA ASN A 149 -5.35 -0.93 -11.32
C ASN A 149 -6.89 -0.93 -11.33
N SER A 150 -7.49 -2.07 -11.62
CA SER A 150 -8.95 -2.22 -11.67
C SER A 150 -9.59 -1.94 -10.30
N TYR A 151 -9.03 -2.51 -9.23
CA TYR A 151 -9.46 -2.26 -7.86
C TYR A 151 -9.41 -0.77 -7.51
N THR A 152 -8.29 -0.10 -7.85
CA THR A 152 -8.10 1.33 -7.56
C THR A 152 -9.15 2.20 -8.24
N MET A 153 -9.47 1.92 -9.51
CA MET A 153 -10.49 2.67 -10.27
C MET A 153 -11.89 2.50 -9.65
N ALA A 154 -12.25 1.28 -9.26
CA ALA A 154 -13.52 1.01 -8.59
C ALA A 154 -13.61 1.73 -7.25
N LEU A 155 -12.58 1.59 -6.40
CA LEU A 155 -12.53 2.21 -5.08
C LEU A 155 -12.55 3.75 -5.16
N ALA A 156 -11.92 4.34 -6.18
CA ALA A 156 -11.95 5.78 -6.40
C ALA A 156 -13.38 6.30 -6.63
N ASN A 157 -14.20 5.54 -7.37
CA ASN A 157 -15.60 5.89 -7.60
C ASN A 157 -16.45 5.69 -6.34
N GLU A 158 -16.22 4.62 -5.59
CA GLU A 158 -16.93 4.36 -4.32
C GLU A 158 -16.69 5.44 -3.28
N LEU A 159 -15.46 5.96 -3.20
CA LEU A 159 -15.04 6.88 -2.14
C LEU A 159 -15.17 8.37 -2.52
N ARG A 160 -15.41 8.69 -3.79
CA ARG A 160 -15.60 10.07 -4.25
C ARG A 160 -16.66 10.84 -3.46
N PRO A 161 -17.85 10.29 -3.15
CA PRO A 161 -18.88 11.01 -2.38
C PRO A 161 -18.45 11.36 -0.95
N TYR A 162 -17.42 10.70 -0.44
CA TYR A 162 -16.90 10.89 0.92
C TYR A 162 -15.65 11.78 0.98
N GLY A 163 -15.29 12.46 -0.12
CA GLY A 163 -14.12 13.36 -0.15
C GLY A 163 -12.77 12.62 -0.12
N VAL A 164 -12.74 11.30 -0.33
CA VAL A 164 -11.52 10.50 -0.37
C VAL A 164 -11.09 10.27 -1.81
N THR A 165 -9.83 10.62 -2.12
CA THR A 165 -9.25 10.41 -3.44
C THR A 165 -8.40 9.14 -3.46
N VAL A 166 -8.52 8.35 -4.53
CA VAL A 166 -7.75 7.12 -4.71
C VAL A 166 -7.08 7.13 -6.08
N CYS A 167 -5.80 6.83 -6.15
CA CYS A 167 -5.06 6.73 -7.40
C CYS A 167 -4.05 5.58 -7.39
N ALA A 168 -3.71 5.11 -8.59
CA ALA A 168 -2.60 4.19 -8.80
C ALA A 168 -1.39 4.95 -9.37
N VAL A 169 -0.21 4.68 -8.83
CA VAL A 169 1.06 5.08 -9.44
C VAL A 169 1.64 3.84 -10.12
N GLN A 170 2.07 3.99 -11.36
CA GLN A 170 2.53 2.90 -12.22
C GLN A 170 4.00 3.12 -12.60
N PRO A 171 4.94 2.84 -11.69
CA PRO A 171 6.35 2.95 -12.02
C PRO A 171 6.73 2.02 -13.18
N GLY A 172 7.62 2.52 -14.04
CA GLY A 172 8.39 1.75 -15.00
C GLY A 172 9.86 1.74 -14.62
N ASP A 173 10.71 1.09 -15.42
CA ASP A 173 12.17 1.11 -15.26
C ASP A 173 12.77 2.41 -15.85
#